data_1dd84451f8ba853e4136b31510b54f15
#
_entry.id   1dd84451f8ba853e4136b31510b54f15
#
_cell.length_a   1.000
_cell.length_b   1.000
_cell.length_c   1.000
_cell.angle_alpha   90.00
_cell.angle_beta   90.00
_cell.angle_gamma   90.00
#
_symmetry.space_group_name_H-M   'P 1'
#
loop_
_entity.id
_entity.type
_entity.pdbx_description
1 polymer ?
#
loop_
_entity_poly.entity_id
_entity_poly.type
_entity_poly.pdbx_seq_one_letter_code
_entity_poly.pdbx_strand_id
1 'polypeptide(L)'
;MKKFILCLMLLPALFTSCYKDEGNYDYKELNEITVDTVGVKTSFVIDQYDSLVIEPKINFSLSALPETALSYRWIMYSDAWGKDDTETTELSTERNLNVQITAPASATPYAVRLYITNKNDGSSYEMKYTVTVQPSVVSGILALHQDADGVDFDYIATAGAVMIDKNKHMRNVVSSILDRKLSGNAATVSAVRVNYTTLINRVYVATDEEFMQLSGYDFAYECDINELFYDIPSRLQLSKVKREG
;
A
#
# COMPACT_ATOMS: atom_id res chain seq x y z
N MET A 1 -75.91 19.23 -0.41
CA MET A 1 -75.44 19.46 0.94
C MET A 1 -75.16 18.14 1.71
N LYS A 2 -76.04 17.11 1.66
CA LYS A 2 -75.84 15.85 2.40
C LYS A 2 -74.55 15.07 2.01
N LYS A 3 -74.07 15.15 0.73
CA LYS A 3 -72.89 14.48 0.28
C LYS A 3 -71.57 15.13 0.75
N PHE A 4 -71.62 16.45 1.01
CA PHE A 4 -70.45 17.20 1.52
C PHE A 4 -70.20 16.95 3.01
N ILE A 5 -71.28 16.71 3.80
CA ILE A 5 -71.19 16.41 5.23
C ILE A 5 -70.60 15.01 5.43
N LEU A 6 -70.90 14.05 4.54
CA LEU A 6 -70.34 12.70 4.61
C LEU A 6 -68.82 12.66 4.33
N CYS A 7 -68.32 13.48 3.41
CA CYS A 7 -66.86 13.61 3.16
C CYS A 7 -66.14 14.30 4.33
N LEU A 8 -66.78 15.27 5.00
CA LEU A 8 -66.19 15.99 6.13
C LEU A 8 -66.11 15.13 7.38
N MET A 9 -66.99 14.12 7.56
CA MET A 9 -66.93 13.17 8.67
C MET A 9 -65.94 12.03 8.47
N LEU A 10 -65.50 11.76 7.21
CA LEU A 10 -64.47 10.76 6.92
C LEU A 10 -63.02 11.29 7.04
N LEU A 11 -62.84 12.63 7.04
CA LEU A 11 -61.51 13.23 7.18
C LEU A 11 -60.81 12.95 8.48
N PRO A 12 -61.43 12.99 9.69
CA PRO A 12 -60.74 12.70 10.94
C PRO A 12 -60.37 11.24 11.10
N ALA A 13 -61.01 10.29 10.42
CA ALA A 13 -60.66 8.89 10.47
C ALA A 13 -59.31 8.56 9.79
N LEU A 14 -58.81 9.44 8.93
CA LEU A 14 -57.51 9.27 8.31
C LEU A 14 -56.32 9.71 9.15
N PHE A 15 -56.56 10.45 10.23
CA PHE A 15 -55.52 10.94 11.15
C PHE A 15 -55.33 10.07 12.41
N THR A 16 -56.14 9.03 12.60
CA THR A 16 -55.95 8.10 13.70
C THR A 16 -54.99 6.95 13.43
N SER A 17 -54.33 6.97 12.27
CA SER A 17 -53.31 5.96 11.89
C SER A 17 -51.92 6.20 12.50
N CYS A 18 -51.71 7.25 13.29
CA CYS A 18 -50.58 7.29 14.19
C CYS A 18 -50.93 6.51 15.43
N TYR A 19 -51.07 5.21 15.30
CA TYR A 19 -50.97 4.30 16.44
C TYR A 19 -49.60 4.58 17.06
N LYS A 20 -49.57 5.01 18.32
CA LYS A 20 -48.36 4.95 19.12
C LYS A 20 -47.83 3.52 18.99
N ASP A 21 -46.78 3.34 18.28
CA ASP A 21 -46.03 2.11 18.32
C ASP A 21 -45.53 1.99 19.78
N GLU A 22 -46.34 1.39 20.65
CA GLU A 22 -45.90 0.93 21.94
C GLU A 22 -45.03 -0.32 21.75
N GLY A 23 -44.03 -0.15 20.87
CA GLY A 23 -43.10 -1.19 20.51
C GLY A 23 -42.57 -1.85 21.77
N ASN A 24 -42.95 -3.08 21.96
CA ASN A 24 -42.38 -3.96 22.97
C ASN A 24 -40.95 -4.31 22.59
N TYR A 25 -40.13 -3.26 22.36
CA TYR A 25 -38.72 -3.40 22.05
C TYR A 25 -37.99 -3.64 23.37
N ASP A 26 -37.62 -4.88 23.59
CA ASP A 26 -36.66 -5.24 24.62
C ASP A 26 -35.26 -4.74 24.14
N TYR A 27 -34.99 -3.46 24.43
CA TYR A 27 -33.72 -2.82 24.10
C TYR A 27 -32.61 -3.48 24.92
N LYS A 28 -31.89 -4.39 24.30
CA LYS A 28 -30.62 -4.88 24.84
C LYS A 28 -29.54 -3.84 24.54
N GLU A 29 -28.86 -3.38 25.58
CA GLU A 29 -27.69 -2.55 25.40
C GLU A 29 -26.66 -3.33 24.59
N LEU A 30 -26.22 -2.74 23.47
CA LEU A 30 -25.17 -3.31 22.64
C LEU A 30 -23.81 -3.04 23.31
N ASN A 31 -22.98 -4.07 23.35
CA ASN A 31 -21.61 -3.92 23.79
C ASN A 31 -20.78 -3.38 22.61
N GLU A 32 -20.71 -2.05 22.51
CA GLU A 32 -20.04 -1.37 21.41
C GLU A 32 -18.53 -1.63 21.45
N ILE A 33 -17.98 -1.98 20.29
CA ILE A 33 -16.55 -2.14 20.07
C ILE A 33 -16.00 -0.79 19.60
N THR A 34 -14.88 -0.36 20.14
CA THR A 34 -14.16 0.84 19.70
C THR A 34 -12.66 0.60 19.70
N VAL A 35 -11.92 1.35 18.89
CA VAL A 35 -10.45 1.37 18.91
C VAL A 35 -9.99 2.72 19.46
N ASP A 36 -9.11 2.67 20.45
CA ASP A 36 -8.54 3.88 21.06
C ASP A 36 -7.67 4.62 20.02
N THR A 37 -8.01 5.88 19.78
CA THR A 37 -7.28 6.77 18.89
C THR A 37 -6.49 7.85 19.62
N VAL A 38 -6.67 7.96 20.94
CA VAL A 38 -5.99 8.99 21.74
C VAL A 38 -4.55 8.60 21.99
N GLY A 39 -3.63 9.39 21.41
CA GLY A 39 -2.19 9.13 21.49
C GLY A 39 -1.71 7.92 20.67
N VAL A 40 -2.57 7.34 19.84
CA VAL A 40 -2.25 6.22 18.97
C VAL A 40 -1.94 6.72 17.55
N LYS A 41 -0.91 6.19 16.94
CA LYS A 41 -0.54 6.52 15.56
C LYS A 41 -1.57 5.95 14.58
N THR A 42 -2.24 6.82 13.83
CA THR A 42 -3.23 6.45 12.81
C THR A 42 -2.76 6.72 11.39
N SER A 43 -1.56 7.33 11.24
CA SER A 43 -0.94 7.60 9.97
C SER A 43 0.50 7.07 9.97
N PHE A 44 0.86 6.34 8.92
CA PHE A 44 2.14 5.66 8.77
C PHE A 44 2.80 6.10 7.48
N VAL A 45 4.12 6.21 7.53
CA VAL A 45 4.97 6.35 6.34
C VAL A 45 5.95 5.19 6.41
N ILE A 46 5.99 4.39 5.37
CA ILE A 46 6.83 3.19 5.28
C ILE A 46 7.46 3.10 3.90
N ASP A 47 8.60 2.46 3.80
CA ASP A 47 9.18 2.11 2.52
C ASP A 47 8.48 0.88 1.94
N GLN A 48 8.37 0.81 0.61
CA GLN A 48 7.91 -0.39 -0.07
C GLN A 48 8.78 -1.59 0.37
N TYR A 49 8.15 -2.74 0.57
CA TYR A 49 8.72 -3.98 1.13
C TYR A 49 9.11 -3.93 2.61
N ASP A 50 8.89 -2.82 3.32
CA ASP A 50 8.99 -2.81 4.78
C ASP A 50 7.73 -3.39 5.42
N SER A 51 7.87 -3.81 6.68
CA SER A 51 6.74 -4.35 7.45
C SER A 51 5.90 -3.23 8.07
N LEU A 52 4.60 -3.27 7.83
CA LEU A 52 3.62 -2.44 8.54
C LEU A 52 3.15 -3.18 9.79
N VAL A 53 3.41 -2.59 10.94
CA VAL A 53 3.00 -3.14 12.24
C VAL A 53 1.99 -2.20 12.88
N ILE A 54 0.78 -2.71 13.20
CA ILE A 54 -0.27 -1.98 13.88
C ILE A 54 -0.86 -2.87 14.98
N GLU A 55 -0.85 -2.38 16.21
CA GLU A 55 -1.40 -3.05 17.38
C GLU A 55 -2.59 -2.23 17.92
N PRO A 56 -3.84 -2.55 17.53
CA PRO A 56 -5.00 -1.78 17.93
C PRO A 56 -5.33 -2.02 19.42
N LYS A 57 -5.62 -0.93 20.12
CA LYS A 57 -6.18 -0.97 21.46
C LYS A 57 -7.71 -1.02 21.35
N ILE A 58 -8.28 -2.17 21.65
CA ILE A 58 -9.72 -2.41 21.53
C ILE A 58 -10.37 -2.20 22.88
N ASN A 59 -11.43 -1.41 22.91
CA ASN A 59 -12.25 -1.13 24.07
C ASN A 59 -13.70 -1.59 23.83
N PHE A 60 -14.43 -1.80 24.91
CA PHE A 60 -15.82 -2.23 24.92
C PHE A 60 -16.63 -1.32 25.86
N SER A 61 -17.87 -1.00 25.47
CA SER A 61 -18.73 -0.09 26.26
C SER A 61 -19.25 -0.74 27.54
N LEU A 62 -19.47 -2.05 27.56
CA LEU A 62 -20.02 -2.77 28.71
C LEU A 62 -18.95 -3.68 29.35
N SER A 63 -18.56 -4.74 28.69
CA SER A 63 -17.62 -5.71 29.24
C SER A 63 -16.68 -6.24 28.16
N ALA A 64 -15.46 -6.57 28.55
CA ALA A 64 -14.48 -7.17 27.62
C ALA A 64 -15.01 -8.50 27.07
N LEU A 65 -14.94 -8.64 25.75
CA LEU A 65 -15.27 -9.88 25.07
C LEU A 65 -14.03 -10.78 25.01
N PRO A 66 -14.19 -12.11 25.10
CA PRO A 66 -13.10 -13.02 24.88
C PRO A 66 -12.67 -12.96 23.41
N GLU A 67 -11.38 -13.15 23.15
CA GLU A 67 -10.80 -13.08 21.81
C GLU A 67 -11.48 -14.05 20.82
N THR A 68 -11.95 -15.21 21.31
CA THR A 68 -12.68 -16.20 20.52
C THR A 68 -14.03 -15.71 19.99
N ALA A 69 -14.63 -14.71 20.63
CA ALA A 69 -15.87 -14.07 20.21
C ALA A 69 -15.66 -13.00 19.14
N LEU A 70 -14.42 -12.64 18.85
CA LEU A 70 -14.08 -11.62 17.86
C LEU A 70 -13.55 -12.24 16.56
N SER A 71 -13.70 -11.53 15.47
CA SER A 71 -12.98 -11.77 14.23
C SER A 71 -12.46 -10.44 13.69
N TYR A 72 -11.34 -10.53 13.02
CA TYR A 72 -10.64 -9.38 12.46
C TYR A 72 -10.49 -9.54 10.96
N ARG A 73 -10.47 -8.42 10.25
CA ARG A 73 -10.16 -8.38 8.83
C ARG A 73 -9.47 -7.08 8.52
N TRP A 74 -8.26 -7.18 8.00
CA TRP A 74 -7.49 -6.04 7.54
C TRP A 74 -7.50 -6.00 6.03
N ILE A 75 -7.88 -4.87 5.45
CA ILE A 75 -7.83 -4.64 4.02
C ILE A 75 -7.05 -3.37 3.71
N MET A 76 -6.46 -3.31 2.52
CA MET A 76 -5.81 -2.12 1.99
C MET A 76 -6.34 -1.81 0.59
N TYR A 77 -6.50 -0.52 0.29
CA TYR A 77 -6.87 -0.01 -1.02
C TYR A 77 -6.29 1.39 -1.25
N SER A 78 -6.22 1.83 -2.52
CA SER A 78 -5.79 3.18 -2.85
C SER A 78 -6.85 4.20 -2.43
N ASP A 79 -6.48 5.19 -1.61
CA ASP A 79 -7.38 6.27 -1.15
C ASP A 79 -7.48 7.43 -2.17
N ALA A 80 -7.21 7.15 -3.45
CA ALA A 80 -7.30 8.14 -4.52
C ALA A 80 -8.76 8.51 -4.78
N TRP A 81 -9.03 9.82 -4.94
CA TRP A 81 -10.36 10.32 -5.27
C TRP A 81 -10.88 9.70 -6.58
N GLY A 82 -12.10 9.16 -6.55
CA GLY A 82 -12.75 8.52 -7.72
C GLY A 82 -12.32 7.07 -7.97
N LYS A 83 -11.50 6.45 -7.10
CA LYS A 83 -11.32 5.00 -7.05
C LYS A 83 -12.28 4.41 -6.04
N ASP A 84 -13.05 3.43 -6.49
CA ASP A 84 -13.88 2.63 -5.62
C ASP A 84 -12.99 1.76 -4.72
N ASP A 85 -13.45 1.54 -3.49
CA ASP A 85 -12.86 0.56 -2.56
C ASP A 85 -13.08 -0.91 -3.02
N THR A 86 -13.47 -1.10 -4.27
CA THR A 86 -13.69 -2.42 -4.89
C THR A 86 -12.38 -3.17 -5.16
N GLU A 87 -11.27 -2.46 -5.40
CA GLU A 87 -9.95 -3.07 -5.54
C GLU A 87 -9.23 -3.14 -4.19
N THR A 88 -9.71 -4.01 -3.31
CA THR A 88 -9.11 -4.20 -2.00
C THR A 88 -8.17 -5.40 -1.98
N THR A 89 -7.04 -5.25 -1.28
CA THR A 89 -6.14 -6.35 -0.94
C THR A 89 -6.36 -6.73 0.52
N GLU A 90 -6.67 -7.99 0.79
CA GLU A 90 -6.71 -8.49 2.17
C GLU A 90 -5.28 -8.66 2.69
N LEU A 91 -5.00 -8.05 3.83
CA LEU A 91 -3.67 -8.06 4.46
C LEU A 91 -3.54 -9.14 5.52
N SER A 92 -4.56 -9.29 6.38
CA SER A 92 -4.53 -10.21 7.52
C SER A 92 -5.92 -10.42 8.11
N THR A 93 -6.09 -11.52 8.83
CA THR A 93 -7.26 -11.81 9.69
C THR A 93 -6.88 -11.88 11.18
N GLU A 94 -5.64 -11.55 11.50
CA GLU A 94 -5.16 -11.51 12.88
C GLU A 94 -5.54 -10.20 13.58
N ARG A 95 -5.58 -10.21 14.91
CA ARG A 95 -5.85 -9.01 15.72
C ARG A 95 -4.85 -7.90 15.43
N ASN A 96 -3.57 -8.22 15.47
CA ASN A 96 -2.47 -7.29 15.19
C ASN A 96 -2.03 -7.45 13.74
N LEU A 97 -1.82 -6.34 13.07
CA LEU A 97 -1.24 -6.34 11.73
C LEU A 97 0.28 -6.40 11.82
N ASN A 98 0.89 -7.34 11.12
CA ASN A 98 2.33 -7.41 10.89
C ASN A 98 2.55 -8.04 9.52
N VAL A 99 2.60 -7.21 8.48
CA VAL A 99 2.71 -7.67 7.09
C VAL A 99 3.69 -6.81 6.31
N GLN A 100 4.40 -7.43 5.38
CA GLN A 100 5.21 -6.71 4.42
C GLN A 100 4.30 -6.03 3.38
N ILE A 101 4.50 -4.74 3.14
CA ILE A 101 3.72 -3.99 2.16
C ILE A 101 4.43 -4.01 0.81
N THR A 102 3.83 -4.73 -0.14
CA THR A 102 4.32 -4.84 -1.53
C THR A 102 3.66 -3.83 -2.47
N ALA A 103 2.65 -3.10 -2.00
CA ALA A 103 1.97 -2.09 -2.80
C ALA A 103 2.94 -1.04 -3.34
N PRO A 104 2.74 -0.56 -4.58
CA PRO A 104 3.61 0.43 -5.20
C PRO A 104 3.71 1.71 -4.37
N ALA A 105 4.88 2.34 -4.40
CA ALA A 105 5.06 3.68 -3.86
C ALA A 105 4.12 4.67 -4.53
N SER A 106 3.45 5.51 -3.75
CA SER A 106 2.46 6.46 -4.24
C SER A 106 2.47 7.75 -3.43
N ALA A 107 2.34 8.89 -4.14
CA ALA A 107 2.10 10.18 -3.49
C ALA A 107 0.71 10.25 -2.84
N THR A 108 -0.25 9.48 -3.36
CA THR A 108 -1.56 9.31 -2.74
C THR A 108 -1.48 8.20 -1.70
N PRO A 109 -1.85 8.45 -0.46
CA PRO A 109 -1.84 7.43 0.57
C PRO A 109 -2.76 6.26 0.25
N TYR A 110 -2.48 5.12 0.86
CA TYR A 110 -3.39 3.99 0.94
C TYR A 110 -4.23 4.08 2.21
N ALA A 111 -5.47 3.66 2.14
CA ALA A 111 -6.29 3.38 3.30
C ALA A 111 -6.08 1.92 3.73
N VAL A 112 -5.76 1.71 5.00
CA VAL A 112 -5.76 0.40 5.64
C VAL A 112 -6.91 0.39 6.62
N ARG A 113 -7.86 -0.53 6.44
CA ARG A 113 -9.04 -0.66 7.31
C ARG A 113 -8.98 -1.94 8.12
N LEU A 114 -9.26 -1.79 9.40
CA LEU A 114 -9.52 -2.89 10.32
C LEU A 114 -11.01 -3.00 10.54
N TYR A 115 -11.57 -4.16 10.27
CA TYR A 115 -12.92 -4.55 10.69
C TYR A 115 -12.81 -5.49 11.87
N ILE A 116 -13.56 -5.18 12.94
CA ILE A 116 -13.67 -6.03 14.12
C ILE A 116 -15.14 -6.43 14.23
N THR A 117 -15.43 -7.71 14.20
CA THR A 117 -16.80 -8.22 14.28
C THR A 117 -16.97 -9.10 15.50
N ASN A 118 -18.01 -8.81 16.29
CA ASN A 118 -18.49 -9.68 17.35
C ASN A 118 -19.31 -10.82 16.77
N LYS A 119 -18.82 -12.03 16.87
CA LYS A 119 -19.47 -13.24 16.32
C LYS A 119 -20.78 -13.61 17.03
N ASN A 120 -21.02 -13.07 18.25
CA ASN A 120 -22.20 -13.44 19.04
C ASN A 120 -23.47 -12.71 18.56
N ASP A 121 -23.32 -11.45 18.11
CA ASP A 121 -24.44 -10.60 17.73
C ASP A 121 -24.29 -9.95 16.34
N GLY A 122 -23.13 -10.15 15.67
CA GLY A 122 -22.84 -9.59 14.36
C GLY A 122 -22.50 -8.10 14.35
N SER A 123 -22.42 -7.45 15.51
CA SER A 123 -21.99 -6.05 15.59
C SER A 123 -20.56 -5.90 15.09
N SER A 124 -20.27 -4.81 14.39
CA SER A 124 -18.96 -4.56 13.81
C SER A 124 -18.51 -3.13 14.01
N TYR A 125 -17.20 -2.96 14.12
CA TYR A 125 -16.53 -1.67 14.19
C TYR A 125 -15.47 -1.58 13.09
N GLU A 126 -15.33 -0.40 12.49
CA GLU A 126 -14.35 -0.12 11.48
C GLU A 126 -13.39 0.97 11.96
N MET A 127 -12.08 0.73 11.75
CA MET A 127 -11.02 1.73 11.96
C MET A 127 -10.20 1.92 10.71
N LYS A 128 -10.05 3.18 10.27
CA LYS A 128 -9.21 3.55 9.13
C LYS A 128 -7.86 4.07 9.59
N TYR A 129 -6.80 3.56 8.98
CA TYR A 129 -5.44 4.05 9.07
C TYR A 129 -5.00 4.58 7.70
N THR A 130 -4.14 5.58 7.69
CA THR A 130 -3.56 6.15 6.47
C THR A 130 -2.12 5.67 6.34
N VAL A 131 -1.75 5.10 5.20
CA VAL A 131 -0.41 4.57 4.96
C VAL A 131 0.16 5.16 3.68
N THR A 132 1.24 5.92 3.80
CA THR A 132 2.00 6.41 2.65
C THR A 132 3.15 5.44 2.40
N VAL A 133 3.12 4.80 1.23
CA VAL A 133 4.20 3.92 0.79
C VAL A 133 5.19 4.75 -0.01
N GLN A 134 6.42 4.81 0.46
CA GLN A 134 7.52 5.49 -0.21
C GLN A 134 8.34 4.49 -1.05
N PRO A 135 9.06 4.98 -2.08
CA PRO A 135 10.00 4.14 -2.80
C PRO A 135 11.06 3.57 -1.86
N SER A 136 11.40 2.31 -2.04
CA SER A 136 12.50 1.68 -1.28
C SER A 136 13.87 2.22 -1.73
N VAL A 137 13.93 2.76 -2.94
CA VAL A 137 15.10 3.45 -3.50
C VAL A 137 14.78 4.93 -3.65
N VAL A 138 15.57 5.77 -2.98
CA VAL A 138 15.48 7.23 -3.02
C VAL A 138 16.80 7.81 -3.54
N SER A 139 17.27 8.94 -3.03
CA SER A 139 18.60 9.45 -3.39
C SER A 139 19.70 8.61 -2.76
N GLY A 140 20.73 8.28 -3.54
CA GLY A 140 21.84 7.47 -3.06
C GLY A 140 23.00 7.41 -4.05
N ILE A 141 23.93 6.56 -3.72
CA ILE A 141 25.12 6.25 -4.53
C ILE A 141 24.93 4.85 -5.11
N LEU A 142 25.12 4.72 -6.41
CA LEU A 142 25.24 3.43 -7.10
C LEU A 142 26.74 3.13 -7.27
N ALA A 143 27.20 2.07 -6.67
CA ALA A 143 28.61 1.68 -6.69
C ALA A 143 28.76 0.40 -7.54
N LEU A 144 29.18 0.57 -8.81
CA LEU A 144 29.48 -0.55 -9.71
C LEU A 144 30.77 -1.23 -9.28
N HIS A 145 30.77 -2.54 -9.24
CA HIS A 145 31.95 -3.36 -8.93
C HIS A 145 31.98 -4.62 -9.78
N GLN A 146 33.16 -5.18 -9.89
CA GLN A 146 33.44 -6.40 -10.64
C GLN A 146 34.38 -7.30 -9.85
N ASP A 147 34.13 -8.58 -9.87
CA ASP A 147 35.00 -9.62 -9.32
C ASP A 147 35.16 -10.78 -10.33
N ALA A 148 35.68 -11.93 -9.87
CA ALA A 148 35.91 -13.09 -10.71
C ALA A 148 34.60 -13.74 -11.24
N ASP A 149 33.47 -13.50 -10.55
CA ASP A 149 32.17 -14.10 -10.87
C ASP A 149 31.31 -13.19 -11.78
N GLY A 150 31.75 -11.94 -12.03
CA GLY A 150 31.08 -11.00 -12.91
C GLY A 150 30.87 -9.61 -12.32
N VAL A 151 29.88 -8.88 -12.85
CA VAL A 151 29.62 -7.48 -12.55
C VAL A 151 28.33 -7.34 -11.77
N ASP A 152 28.36 -6.53 -10.73
CA ASP A 152 27.22 -6.17 -9.89
C ASP A 152 27.33 -4.71 -9.44
N PHE A 153 26.32 -4.20 -8.74
CA PHE A 153 26.40 -2.91 -8.08
C PHE A 153 25.75 -2.92 -6.70
N ASP A 154 26.22 -2.03 -5.86
CA ASP A 154 25.66 -1.73 -4.57
C ASP A 154 24.88 -0.40 -4.62
N TYR A 155 23.82 -0.30 -3.84
CA TYR A 155 23.12 0.95 -3.57
C TYR A 155 23.31 1.35 -2.11
N ILE A 156 23.69 2.61 -1.92
CA ILE A 156 23.92 3.20 -0.59
C ILE A 156 23.05 4.46 -0.50
N ALA A 157 21.97 4.42 0.29
CA ALA A 157 21.12 5.59 0.51
C ALA A 157 21.89 6.70 1.23
N THR A 158 21.74 7.94 0.79
CA THR A 158 22.34 9.09 1.49
C THR A 158 21.49 9.52 2.67
N ALA A 159 22.12 9.92 3.78
CA ALA A 159 21.46 10.22 5.06
C ALA A 159 20.39 11.32 5.00
N GLY A 160 20.40 12.19 4.00
CA GLY A 160 19.38 13.24 3.82
C GLY A 160 18.16 12.83 3.00
N ALA A 161 18.17 11.63 2.43
CA ALA A 161 17.15 11.13 1.51
C ALA A 161 16.15 10.17 2.19
N VAL A 162 16.46 9.71 3.36
CA VAL A 162 15.63 8.78 4.12
C VAL A 162 14.94 9.56 5.22
N MET A 163 13.61 9.72 5.13
CA MET A 163 12.80 10.35 6.18
C MET A 163 12.79 9.54 7.49
N ILE A 164 13.23 8.31 7.44
CA ILE A 164 13.39 7.40 8.58
C ILE A 164 14.87 7.11 8.67
N ASP A 165 15.44 7.28 9.85
CA ASP A 165 16.85 7.20 10.23
C ASP A 165 17.50 5.81 9.99
N LYS A 166 17.48 5.35 8.74
CA LYS A 166 18.04 4.08 8.31
C LYS A 166 19.00 4.28 7.16
N ASN A 167 20.28 4.03 7.42
CA ASN A 167 21.26 3.81 6.35
C ASN A 167 20.88 2.53 5.60
N LYS A 168 20.15 2.69 4.50
CA LYS A 168 19.80 1.55 3.67
C LYS A 168 20.97 1.27 2.72
N HIS A 169 21.56 0.09 2.87
CA HIS A 169 22.60 -0.42 2.00
C HIS A 169 22.12 -1.73 1.40
N MET A 170 21.94 -1.75 0.07
CA MET A 170 21.63 -2.96 -0.68
C MET A 170 22.88 -3.40 -1.43
N ARG A 171 23.35 -4.61 -1.15
CA ARG A 171 24.54 -5.19 -1.80
C ARG A 171 24.13 -6.12 -2.92
N ASN A 172 24.98 -6.16 -3.95
CA ASN A 172 24.84 -7.12 -5.06
C ASN A 172 23.42 -7.10 -5.64
N VAL A 173 22.95 -5.92 -6.04
CA VAL A 173 21.57 -5.69 -6.48
C VAL A 173 21.23 -6.57 -7.69
N VAL A 174 22.14 -6.72 -8.67
CA VAL A 174 21.93 -7.59 -9.83
C VAL A 174 21.73 -9.04 -9.39
N SER A 175 22.63 -9.55 -8.56
CA SER A 175 22.56 -10.94 -8.09
C SER A 175 21.29 -11.20 -7.27
N SER A 176 20.81 -10.21 -6.54
CA SER A 176 19.55 -10.35 -5.77
C SER A 176 18.32 -10.47 -6.65
N ILE A 177 18.40 -10.03 -7.91
CA ILE A 177 17.29 -10.04 -8.89
C ILE A 177 17.40 -11.25 -9.82
N LEU A 178 18.60 -11.51 -10.36
CA LEU A 178 18.81 -12.50 -11.40
C LEU A 178 19.36 -13.84 -10.89
N ASP A 179 19.70 -13.92 -9.60
CA ASP A 179 20.43 -15.05 -8.98
C ASP A 179 21.82 -15.31 -9.67
N ARG A 180 22.34 -14.30 -10.36
CA ARG A 180 23.67 -14.28 -10.99
C ARG A 180 24.17 -12.85 -11.18
N LYS A 181 25.45 -12.66 -11.39
CA LYS A 181 26.04 -11.40 -11.87
C LYS A 181 25.94 -11.26 -13.38
N LEU A 182 26.14 -10.05 -13.89
CA LEU A 182 26.27 -9.83 -15.33
C LEU A 182 27.64 -10.31 -15.81
N SER A 183 27.68 -10.90 -17.01
CA SER A 183 28.91 -11.27 -17.69
C SER A 183 29.58 -10.06 -18.33
N GLY A 184 30.85 -10.24 -18.74
CA GLY A 184 31.64 -9.19 -19.37
C GLY A 184 32.35 -8.27 -18.38
N ASN A 185 32.88 -7.15 -18.91
CA ASN A 185 33.58 -6.15 -18.12
C ASN A 185 32.65 -5.01 -17.71
N ALA A 186 32.81 -4.52 -16.51
CA ALA A 186 32.03 -3.43 -16.01
C ALA A 186 32.16 -2.16 -16.86
N ALA A 187 31.05 -1.64 -17.35
CA ALA A 187 31.00 -0.42 -18.17
C ALA A 187 30.36 0.75 -17.42
N THR A 188 29.12 0.59 -16.96
CA THR A 188 28.40 1.69 -16.29
C THR A 188 27.25 1.20 -15.42
N VAL A 189 26.96 1.94 -14.35
CA VAL A 189 25.66 2.00 -13.68
C VAL A 189 25.20 3.44 -13.68
N SER A 190 23.96 3.71 -14.04
CA SER A 190 23.44 5.08 -14.17
C SER A 190 21.97 5.16 -13.82
N ALA A 191 21.61 6.12 -12.97
CA ALA A 191 20.23 6.46 -12.70
C ALA A 191 19.79 7.60 -13.62
N VAL A 192 18.69 7.42 -14.33
CA VAL A 192 18.15 8.40 -15.27
C VAL A 192 16.70 8.71 -14.92
N ARG A 193 16.39 9.99 -14.82
CA ARG A 193 15.03 10.48 -14.70
C ARG A 193 14.47 10.71 -16.09
N VAL A 194 13.55 9.86 -16.52
CA VAL A 194 13.04 9.85 -17.90
C VAL A 194 11.99 10.92 -18.15
N ASN A 195 11.21 11.30 -17.12
CA ASN A 195 10.17 12.30 -17.29
C ASN A 195 10.02 13.18 -16.03
N TYR A 196 9.86 14.48 -16.23
CA TYR A 196 9.67 15.44 -15.13
C TYR A 196 8.23 15.45 -14.58
N THR A 197 7.25 15.09 -15.38
CA THR A 197 5.83 15.11 -14.98
C THR A 197 5.37 13.81 -14.33
N THR A 198 5.89 12.67 -14.76
CA THR A 198 5.50 11.34 -14.26
C THR A 198 6.51 10.71 -13.32
N LEU A 199 7.65 11.38 -13.07
CA LEU A 199 8.71 10.90 -12.17
C LEU A 199 9.19 9.47 -12.47
N ILE A 200 9.21 9.08 -13.75
CA ILE A 200 9.75 7.77 -14.12
C ILE A 200 11.26 7.80 -13.92
N ASN A 201 11.72 7.08 -12.93
CA ASN A 201 13.13 6.87 -12.67
C ASN A 201 13.52 5.47 -13.13
N ARG A 202 14.67 5.36 -13.78
CA ARG A 202 15.24 4.10 -14.23
C ARG A 202 16.70 4.01 -13.86
N VAL A 203 17.14 2.79 -13.59
CA VAL A 203 18.55 2.49 -13.38
C VAL A 203 19.00 1.55 -14.49
N TYR A 204 20.08 1.93 -15.13
CA TYR A 204 20.70 1.16 -16.19
C TYR A 204 22.02 0.60 -15.69
N VAL A 205 22.21 -0.69 -15.91
CA VAL A 205 23.47 -1.38 -15.63
C VAL A 205 23.95 -2.00 -16.93
N ALA A 206 25.19 -1.77 -17.24
CA ALA A 206 25.78 -2.30 -18.48
C ALA A 206 27.20 -2.82 -18.26
N THR A 207 27.49 -3.89 -18.97
CA THR A 207 28.84 -4.40 -19.22
C THR A 207 29.15 -4.23 -20.70
N ASP A 208 30.28 -4.70 -21.17
CA ASP A 208 30.57 -4.78 -22.60
C ASP A 208 29.80 -5.92 -23.33
N GLU A 209 29.12 -6.79 -22.57
CA GLU A 209 28.38 -7.94 -23.11
C GLU A 209 26.87 -7.87 -22.79
N GLU A 210 26.48 -7.35 -21.61
CA GLU A 210 25.11 -7.35 -21.16
C GLU A 210 24.61 -5.93 -20.79
N PHE A 211 23.30 -5.76 -20.90
CA PHE A 211 22.59 -4.55 -20.48
C PHE A 211 21.31 -4.91 -19.75
N MET A 212 21.02 -4.20 -18.68
CA MET A 212 19.81 -4.37 -17.89
C MET A 212 19.22 -3.02 -17.49
N GLN A 213 17.91 -2.90 -17.60
CA GLN A 213 17.13 -1.77 -17.11
C GLN A 213 16.33 -2.20 -15.89
N LEU A 214 16.41 -1.40 -14.84
CA LEU A 214 15.71 -1.60 -13.59
C LEU A 214 14.83 -0.38 -13.27
N SER A 215 13.75 -0.60 -12.55
CA SER A 215 12.98 0.45 -11.91
C SER A 215 13.84 1.24 -10.94
N GLY A 216 13.76 2.55 -10.99
CA GLY A 216 14.48 3.44 -10.07
C GLY A 216 13.80 3.61 -8.72
N TYR A 217 12.72 2.88 -8.42
CA TYR A 217 12.00 2.94 -7.16
C TYR A 217 12.29 1.77 -6.23
N ASP A 218 12.54 0.60 -6.81
CA ASP A 218 12.65 -0.65 -6.07
C ASP A 218 13.67 -1.63 -6.68
N PHE A 219 14.35 -1.22 -7.75
CA PHE A 219 15.23 -2.03 -8.58
C PHE A 219 14.57 -3.27 -9.22
N ALA A 220 13.23 -3.30 -9.31
CA ALA A 220 12.58 -4.36 -10.06
C ALA A 220 13.11 -4.43 -11.50
N TYR A 221 13.34 -5.66 -12.01
CA TYR A 221 13.72 -5.88 -13.41
C TYR A 221 12.64 -5.36 -14.34
N GLU A 222 13.01 -4.55 -15.32
CA GLU A 222 12.09 -4.04 -16.34
C GLU A 222 12.37 -4.67 -17.72
N CYS A 223 13.60 -4.66 -18.19
CA CYS A 223 13.97 -5.27 -19.46
C CYS A 223 15.49 -5.47 -19.59
N ASP A 224 15.88 -6.33 -20.54
CA ASP A 224 17.25 -6.48 -20.99
C ASP A 224 17.44 -5.96 -22.44
N ILE A 225 18.60 -6.23 -23.00
CA ILE A 225 18.95 -5.79 -24.36
C ILE A 225 18.06 -6.38 -25.44
N ASN A 226 17.55 -7.60 -25.23
CA ASN A 226 16.74 -8.30 -26.22
C ASN A 226 15.33 -7.70 -26.31
N GLU A 227 14.86 -7.08 -25.21
CA GLU A 227 13.57 -6.43 -25.15
C GLU A 227 13.64 -4.96 -25.52
N LEU A 228 14.82 -4.35 -25.43
CA LEU A 228 15.01 -2.92 -25.70
C LEU A 228 15.11 -2.61 -27.20
N PHE A 229 15.62 -3.53 -28.00
CA PHE A 229 15.86 -3.32 -29.42
C PHE A 229 15.06 -4.31 -30.29
N TYR A 230 14.41 -3.77 -31.33
CA TYR A 230 13.70 -4.59 -32.30
C TYR A 230 14.66 -5.49 -33.09
N ASP A 231 15.87 -4.99 -33.39
CA ASP A 231 16.97 -5.71 -34.04
C ASP A 231 18.21 -5.57 -33.16
N ILE A 232 18.68 -6.68 -32.60
CA ILE A 232 19.86 -6.67 -31.74
C ILE A 232 21.09 -6.48 -32.60
N PRO A 233 21.89 -5.41 -32.41
CA PRO A 233 23.14 -5.23 -33.13
C PRO A 233 24.04 -6.42 -32.90
N SER A 234 24.64 -6.94 -33.99
CA SER A 234 25.57 -8.10 -33.97
C SER A 234 26.82 -7.85 -33.10
N ARG A 235 27.07 -6.61 -32.74
CA ARG A 235 28.13 -6.20 -31.83
C ARG A 235 27.67 -5.00 -31.04
N LEU A 236 27.43 -5.20 -29.75
CA LEU A 236 27.12 -4.15 -28.80
C LEU A 236 28.40 -3.75 -28.05
N GLN A 237 28.79 -2.49 -28.15
CA GLN A 237 29.83 -1.92 -27.31
C GLN A 237 29.19 -0.86 -26.43
N LEU A 238 28.75 -1.25 -25.23
CA LEU A 238 28.20 -0.35 -24.24
C LEU A 238 29.34 0.28 -23.45
N SER A 239 29.61 1.54 -23.68
CA SER A 239 30.67 2.28 -22.98
C SER A 239 30.13 3.31 -22.02
N LYS A 240 28.90 3.82 -22.20
CA LYS A 240 28.30 4.86 -21.37
C LYS A 240 26.81 5.05 -21.67
N VAL A 241 26.00 5.12 -20.62
CA VAL A 241 24.62 5.62 -20.70
C VAL A 241 24.63 7.11 -20.36
N LYS A 242 24.22 7.96 -21.30
CA LYS A 242 24.16 9.41 -21.14
C LYS A 242 22.76 9.90 -21.49
N ARG A 243 22.21 10.79 -20.65
CA ARG A 243 21.03 11.57 -21.02
C ARG A 243 21.42 12.64 -22.04
N GLU A 244 20.82 12.63 -23.21
CA GLU A 244 20.79 13.81 -24.06
C GLU A 244 19.61 14.69 -23.62
N GLY A 245 19.92 15.97 -23.38
CA GLY A 245 19.01 16.98 -22.86
C GLY A 245 18.03 17.50 -23.90
#